data_16af481f0728751490d23182e8940817
#
_entry.id   16af481f0728751490d23182e8940817
#
_cell.length_a   1.000
_cell.length_b   1.000
_cell.length_c   1.000
_cell.angle_alpha   90.00
_cell.angle_beta   90.00
_cell.angle_gamma   90.00
#
_symmetry.space_group_name_H-M   'P 1'
#
loop_
_entity.id
_entity.type
_entity.pdbx_description
1 polymer ?
#
loop_
_entity_poly.entity_id
_entity_poly.type
_entity_poly.pdbx_seq_one_letter_code
_entity_poly.pdbx_strand_id
1 'polypeptide(L)'
;MSSYSTMFAVRSLLRTAHIRYAAASQFHATSNCSDAKVAVVLSGCGVYDGTEIHEASAILVHLSRGGAEVQMFAPDVSQMHVIDHSKGRPAEKESRNVLSESARIARGNITDLAKLSASNHDAVIFPGGFGAAKNLSTFAVDGKDCSVNEEVERVLKDFHKAGKPIGLCCISPVLAAKVLRGVDVTVGHEEEEGGKWPYAGTTQAITALGAKHTVKEVNEAHVDQKNKVVTTPAFMCETKLHLIFDGIGAMVRDVLKLSGK
;
A
#
# COMPACT_ATOMS: atom_id res chain seq x y z
N MET A 1 -5.85 85.26 -25.32
CA MET A 1 -5.55 85.16 -26.73
C MET A 1 -5.32 83.67 -26.99
N SER A 2 -6.32 82.99 -27.51
CA SER A 2 -6.42 82.46 -28.88
C SER A 2 -5.36 81.40 -29.14
N SER A 3 -5.54 80.19 -29.57
CA SER A 3 -6.61 79.66 -30.43
C SER A 3 -6.40 78.18 -30.75
N TYR A 4 -7.49 77.48 -31.03
CA TYR A 4 -7.69 76.38 -31.98
C TYR A 4 -6.96 75.01 -31.78
N SER A 5 -7.65 74.04 -31.31
CA SER A 5 -8.40 72.98 -31.97
C SER A 5 -7.76 72.41 -33.27
N THR A 6 -7.41 71.16 -33.28
CA THR A 6 -7.63 70.28 -34.45
C THR A 6 -7.83 68.84 -33.98
N MET A 7 -9.04 68.30 -34.16
CA MET A 7 -9.44 66.89 -34.04
C MET A 7 -8.84 66.13 -35.20
N PHE A 8 -8.18 65.00 -34.90
CA PHE A 8 -8.00 63.89 -35.86
C PHE A 8 -8.62 62.65 -35.28
N ALA A 9 -9.73 62.28 -35.86
CA ALA A 9 -10.39 60.97 -35.61
C ALA A 9 -9.62 59.87 -36.33
N VAL A 10 -9.04 58.96 -35.59
CA VAL A 10 -8.52 57.72 -36.12
C VAL A 10 -9.55 56.61 -35.76
N ARG A 11 -10.29 56.14 -36.75
CA ARG A 11 -11.13 54.97 -36.68
C ARG A 11 -10.25 53.74 -36.62
N SER A 12 -10.08 53.16 -35.44
CA SER A 12 -9.50 51.84 -35.26
C SER A 12 -10.56 50.76 -35.51
N LEU A 13 -10.35 50.01 -36.57
CA LEU A 13 -11.09 48.78 -36.88
C LEU A 13 -10.60 47.67 -35.96
N LEU A 14 -11.31 47.46 -34.85
CA LEU A 14 -11.16 46.28 -34.01
C LEU A 14 -11.82 45.09 -34.71
N ARG A 15 -11.00 44.27 -35.39
CA ARG A 15 -11.40 42.90 -35.76
C ARG A 15 -11.36 42.03 -34.51
N THR A 16 -12.53 41.75 -33.92
CA THR A 16 -12.74 40.74 -32.89
C THR A 16 -12.54 39.37 -33.51
N ALA A 17 -11.36 38.77 -33.31
CA ALA A 17 -11.15 37.35 -33.56
C ALA A 17 -11.82 36.54 -32.43
N HIS A 18 -12.98 35.97 -32.73
CA HIS A 18 -13.59 34.97 -31.87
C HIS A 18 -12.77 33.68 -31.93
N ILE A 19 -11.86 33.50 -30.96
CA ILE A 19 -11.22 32.21 -30.72
C ILE A 19 -12.30 31.31 -30.09
N ARG A 20 -12.88 30.43 -30.91
CA ARG A 20 -13.72 29.33 -30.39
C ARG A 20 -12.84 28.32 -29.72
N TYR A 21 -12.80 28.31 -28.40
CA TYR A 21 -12.30 27.17 -27.64
C TYR A 21 -13.27 26.02 -27.86
N ALA A 22 -12.89 25.08 -28.73
CA ALA A 22 -13.54 23.77 -28.76
C ALA A 22 -13.12 23.03 -27.48
N ALA A 23 -13.97 23.04 -26.50
CA ALA A 23 -13.85 22.13 -25.36
C ALA A 23 -14.10 20.73 -25.91
N ALA A 24 -13.03 19.98 -26.18
CA ALA A 24 -13.14 18.54 -26.39
C ALA A 24 -13.50 17.92 -25.04
N SER A 25 -14.80 17.75 -24.81
CA SER A 25 -15.29 16.86 -23.77
C SER A 25 -14.89 15.44 -24.17
N GLN A 26 -13.77 14.95 -23.63
CA GLN A 26 -13.48 13.52 -23.66
C GLN A 26 -14.54 12.84 -22.79
N PHE A 27 -15.57 12.33 -23.46
CA PHE A 27 -16.44 11.33 -22.87
C PHE A 27 -15.56 10.11 -22.59
N HIS A 28 -15.10 9.97 -21.37
CA HIS A 28 -14.65 8.68 -20.88
C HIS A 28 -15.90 7.80 -20.86
N ALA A 29 -15.94 6.84 -21.77
CA ALA A 29 -16.88 5.76 -21.66
C ALA A 29 -16.61 5.08 -20.32
N THR A 30 -17.45 5.31 -19.33
CA THR A 30 -17.48 4.52 -18.12
C THR A 30 -17.91 3.13 -18.53
N SER A 31 -16.93 2.24 -18.74
CA SER A 31 -17.23 0.81 -18.67
C SER A 31 -17.92 0.60 -17.31
N ASN A 32 -19.06 -0.05 -17.30
CA ASN A 32 -19.72 -0.54 -16.09
C ASN A 32 -18.87 -1.68 -15.49
N CYS A 33 -17.66 -1.34 -15.03
CA CYS A 33 -16.86 -2.19 -14.20
C CYS A 33 -17.37 -1.95 -12.78
N SER A 34 -17.94 -2.94 -12.14
CA SER A 34 -18.27 -2.81 -10.72
C SER A 34 -16.97 -2.58 -9.97
N ASP A 35 -16.93 -1.54 -9.14
CA ASP A 35 -15.74 -1.17 -8.37
C ASP A 35 -15.21 -2.38 -7.61
N ALA A 36 -13.90 -2.62 -7.70
CA ALA A 36 -13.27 -3.71 -6.96
C ALA A 36 -13.42 -3.46 -5.46
N LYS A 37 -13.86 -4.45 -4.70
CA LYS A 37 -13.93 -4.39 -3.23
C LYS A 37 -12.63 -4.91 -2.65
N VAL A 38 -11.83 -4.02 -2.07
CA VAL A 38 -10.50 -4.36 -1.56
C VAL A 38 -10.46 -4.24 -0.04
N ALA A 39 -10.06 -5.33 0.62
CA ALA A 39 -9.75 -5.31 2.03
C ALA A 39 -8.31 -4.81 2.26
N VAL A 40 -8.10 -3.92 3.22
CA VAL A 40 -6.77 -3.49 3.67
C VAL A 40 -6.59 -3.89 5.12
N VAL A 41 -5.59 -4.72 5.41
CA VAL A 41 -5.33 -5.25 6.75
C VAL A 41 -4.20 -4.46 7.40
N LEU A 42 -4.54 -3.74 8.46
CA LEU A 42 -3.64 -2.90 9.24
C LEU A 42 -3.11 -3.65 10.47
N SER A 43 -2.02 -3.15 11.06
CA SER A 43 -1.31 -3.79 12.18
C SER A 43 -1.00 -2.83 13.34
N GLY A 44 -1.77 -1.76 13.49
CA GLY A 44 -1.51 -0.63 14.40
C GLY A 44 -1.24 0.65 13.62
N CYS A 45 -0.67 1.68 14.26
CA CYS A 45 -0.42 2.98 13.66
C CYS A 45 0.95 3.52 14.08
N GLY A 46 1.96 3.39 13.20
CA GLY A 46 3.34 3.84 13.42
C GLY A 46 4.35 2.80 12.96
N VAL A 47 5.44 3.23 12.30
CA VAL A 47 6.38 2.32 11.65
C VAL A 47 7.02 1.31 12.62
N TYR A 48 7.35 1.72 13.87
CA TYR A 48 8.12 0.86 14.77
C TYR A 48 7.29 -0.14 15.58
N ASP A 49 5.97 0.06 15.69
CA ASP A 49 5.08 -0.79 16.49
C ASP A 49 3.73 -1.10 15.83
N GLY A 50 3.52 -0.62 14.60
CA GLY A 50 2.28 -0.78 13.86
C GLY A 50 2.49 -0.73 12.36
N THR A 51 1.45 -0.30 11.65
CA THR A 51 1.46 -0.06 10.21
C THR A 51 2.31 1.16 9.86
N GLU A 52 3.13 1.06 8.81
CA GLU A 52 3.81 2.22 8.25
C GLU A 52 2.77 3.15 7.59
N ILE A 53 2.72 4.41 8.06
CA ILE A 53 1.62 5.34 7.74
C ILE A 53 1.66 5.78 6.28
N HIS A 54 2.85 6.03 5.72
CA HIS A 54 2.99 6.46 4.33
C HIS A 54 2.64 5.34 3.36
N GLU A 55 2.98 4.09 3.66
CA GLU A 55 2.60 2.93 2.86
C GLU A 55 1.09 2.74 2.86
N ALA A 56 0.45 2.77 4.03
CA ALA A 56 -1.00 2.70 4.13
C ALA A 56 -1.67 3.84 3.36
N SER A 57 -1.17 5.08 3.50
CA SER A 57 -1.70 6.24 2.79
C SER A 57 -1.53 6.10 1.28
N ALA A 58 -0.38 5.64 0.80
CA ALA A 58 -0.13 5.40 -0.62
C ALA A 58 -1.10 4.34 -1.18
N ILE A 59 -1.29 3.22 -0.48
CA ILE A 59 -2.24 2.17 -0.86
C ILE A 59 -3.65 2.77 -0.99
N LEU A 60 -4.13 3.50 0.03
CA LEU A 60 -5.47 4.10 0.02
C LEU A 60 -5.65 5.11 -1.12
N VAL A 61 -4.64 5.94 -1.39
CA VAL A 61 -4.66 6.91 -2.51
C VAL A 61 -4.74 6.19 -3.85
N HIS A 62 -3.91 5.17 -4.07
CA HIS A 62 -3.90 4.43 -5.34
C HIS A 62 -5.15 3.59 -5.54
N LEU A 63 -5.72 2.98 -4.50
CA LEU A 63 -7.01 2.29 -4.55
C LEU A 63 -8.14 3.25 -4.92
N SER A 64 -8.18 4.43 -4.29
CA SER A 64 -9.15 5.48 -4.60
C SER A 64 -9.03 5.97 -6.05
N ARG A 65 -7.81 6.18 -6.56
CA ARG A 65 -7.56 6.52 -7.97
C ARG A 65 -8.00 5.42 -8.93
N GLY A 66 -7.90 4.15 -8.50
CA GLY A 66 -8.35 3.00 -9.26
C GLY A 66 -9.85 2.73 -9.17
N GLY A 67 -10.63 3.56 -8.46
CA GLY A 67 -12.08 3.42 -8.31
C GLY A 67 -12.49 2.27 -7.39
N ALA A 68 -11.59 1.76 -6.54
CA ALA A 68 -11.89 0.66 -5.65
C ALA A 68 -12.69 1.09 -4.40
N GLU A 69 -13.63 0.26 -3.99
CA GLU A 69 -14.26 0.33 -2.67
C GLU A 69 -13.33 -0.30 -1.64
N VAL A 70 -12.98 0.44 -0.59
CA VAL A 70 -12.00 0.00 0.42
C VAL A 70 -12.68 -0.25 1.76
N GLN A 71 -12.43 -1.41 2.35
CA GLN A 71 -12.76 -1.72 3.73
C GLN A 71 -11.48 -2.06 4.50
N MET A 72 -11.31 -1.44 5.68
CA MET A 72 -10.13 -1.62 6.51
C MET A 72 -10.40 -2.56 7.67
N PHE A 73 -9.41 -3.40 7.97
CA PHE A 73 -9.45 -4.42 9.00
C PHE A 73 -8.18 -4.41 9.84
N ALA A 74 -8.27 -4.86 11.08
CA ALA A 74 -7.12 -5.16 11.93
C ALA A 74 -7.52 -6.21 12.98
N PRO A 75 -6.58 -7.03 13.48
CA PRO A 75 -6.89 -7.96 14.56
C PRO A 75 -7.13 -7.20 15.87
N ASP A 76 -8.09 -7.68 16.66
CA ASP A 76 -8.38 -7.15 18.00
C ASP A 76 -7.47 -7.82 19.05
N VAL A 77 -6.18 -7.44 19.02
CA VAL A 77 -5.15 -7.97 19.91
C VAL A 77 -4.30 -6.86 20.49
N SER A 78 -3.58 -7.12 21.57
CA SER A 78 -2.60 -6.21 22.12
C SER A 78 -1.39 -6.08 21.19
N GLN A 79 -0.83 -4.86 21.05
CA GLN A 79 0.46 -4.66 20.40
C GLN A 79 1.55 -5.36 21.21
N MET A 80 2.53 -5.96 20.50
CA MET A 80 3.72 -6.55 21.15
C MET A 80 4.53 -5.49 21.91
N HIS A 81 4.66 -4.31 21.32
CA HIS A 81 5.36 -3.17 21.90
C HIS A 81 4.56 -1.88 21.68
N VAL A 82 4.78 -0.90 22.54
CA VAL A 82 4.47 0.51 22.30
C VAL A 82 5.79 1.26 22.20
N ILE A 83 6.03 1.91 21.07
CA ILE A 83 7.29 2.61 20.82
C ILE A 83 7.07 4.12 20.86
N ASP A 84 7.87 4.83 21.67
CA ASP A 84 8.02 6.29 21.56
C ASP A 84 8.80 6.59 20.27
N HIS A 85 8.11 6.92 19.19
CA HIS A 85 8.70 7.15 17.86
C HIS A 85 9.71 8.31 17.86
N SER A 86 9.58 9.29 18.78
CA SER A 86 10.53 10.39 18.89
C SER A 86 11.88 9.96 19.45
N LYS A 87 11.91 8.85 20.20
CA LYS A 87 13.10 8.31 20.84
C LYS A 87 13.54 6.95 20.29
N GLY A 88 12.70 6.31 19.45
CA GLY A 88 12.97 5.00 18.87
C GLY A 88 13.05 3.86 19.90
N ARG A 89 12.42 4.00 21.07
CA ARG A 89 12.53 3.03 22.17
C ARG A 89 11.19 2.69 22.80
N PRO A 90 11.05 1.49 23.42
CA PRO A 90 9.81 1.07 24.05
C PRO A 90 9.37 2.03 25.17
N ALA A 91 8.05 2.27 25.22
CA ALA A 91 7.36 2.91 26.31
C ALA A 91 6.82 1.81 27.25
N GLU A 92 7.67 1.27 28.09
CA GLU A 92 7.48 0.05 28.90
C GLU A 92 6.20 0.02 29.76
N LYS A 93 5.66 1.21 30.08
CA LYS A 93 4.47 1.36 30.93
C LYS A 93 3.18 1.54 30.12
N GLU A 94 3.26 1.56 28.78
CA GLU A 94 2.12 1.72 27.91
C GLU A 94 1.71 0.38 27.31
N SER A 95 0.39 0.23 27.12
CA SER A 95 -0.21 -0.88 26.37
C SER A 95 -1.20 -0.30 25.37
N ARG A 96 -1.20 -0.81 24.16
CA ARG A 96 -2.12 -0.40 23.08
C ARG A 96 -2.70 -1.60 22.38
N ASN A 97 -3.87 -1.41 21.80
CA ASN A 97 -4.57 -2.42 21.03
C ASN A 97 -4.42 -2.15 19.53
N VAL A 98 -4.12 -3.18 18.76
CA VAL A 98 -3.86 -3.09 17.32
C VAL A 98 -5.05 -2.53 16.55
N LEU A 99 -6.28 -3.01 16.83
CA LEU A 99 -7.50 -2.53 16.18
C LEU A 99 -7.75 -1.05 16.48
N SER A 100 -7.64 -0.66 17.75
CA SER A 100 -7.85 0.72 18.19
C SER A 100 -6.83 1.70 17.59
N GLU A 101 -5.55 1.31 17.51
CA GLU A 101 -4.53 2.14 16.89
C GLU A 101 -4.70 2.20 15.37
N SER A 102 -5.04 1.08 14.71
CA SER A 102 -5.33 1.04 13.28
C SER A 102 -6.51 1.94 12.88
N ALA A 103 -7.46 2.14 13.76
CA ALA A 103 -8.60 3.04 13.56
C ALA A 103 -8.17 4.50 13.29
N ARG A 104 -6.97 4.91 13.70
CA ARG A 104 -6.41 6.26 13.43
C ARG A 104 -6.18 6.44 11.93
N ILE A 105 -5.60 5.42 11.24
CA ILE A 105 -5.41 5.41 9.80
C ILE A 105 -6.76 5.32 9.09
N ALA A 106 -7.65 4.46 9.60
CA ALA A 106 -8.98 4.21 9.04
C ALA A 106 -10.00 5.32 9.33
N ARG A 107 -9.62 6.39 10.05
CA ARG A 107 -10.51 7.48 10.47
C ARG A 107 -11.75 6.99 11.21
N GLY A 108 -11.56 5.96 12.05
CA GLY A 108 -12.62 5.32 12.85
C GLY A 108 -13.40 4.22 12.11
N ASN A 109 -13.33 4.14 10.79
CA ASN A 109 -14.05 3.12 10.01
C ASN A 109 -13.18 1.87 9.82
N ILE A 110 -13.14 1.04 10.85
CA ILE A 110 -12.37 -0.21 10.87
C ILE A 110 -13.20 -1.36 11.42
N THR A 111 -12.91 -2.56 10.95
CA THR A 111 -13.59 -3.79 11.34
C THR A 111 -12.58 -4.79 11.90
N ASP A 112 -12.96 -5.56 12.90
CA ASP A 112 -12.15 -6.67 13.40
C ASP A 112 -11.86 -7.68 12.28
N LEU A 113 -10.58 -8.09 12.17
CA LEU A 113 -10.10 -9.01 11.14
C LEU A 113 -10.83 -10.36 11.17
N ALA A 114 -11.29 -10.80 12.32
CA ALA A 114 -12.11 -12.03 12.46
C ALA A 114 -13.38 -12.01 11.58
N LYS A 115 -13.87 -10.82 11.21
CA LYS A 115 -15.07 -10.65 10.36
C LYS A 115 -14.74 -10.54 8.87
N LEU A 116 -13.45 -10.52 8.49
CA LEU A 116 -13.07 -10.48 7.07
C LEU A 116 -13.39 -11.79 6.38
N SER A 117 -14.20 -11.71 5.32
CA SER A 117 -14.51 -12.83 4.44
C SER A 117 -14.03 -12.58 3.01
N ALA A 118 -13.29 -13.53 2.46
CA ALA A 118 -12.85 -13.49 1.07
C ALA A 118 -14.03 -13.53 0.07
N SER A 119 -15.20 -14.02 0.46
CA SER A 119 -16.39 -14.00 -0.43
C SER A 119 -16.91 -12.60 -0.71
N ASN A 120 -16.67 -11.65 0.19
CA ASN A 120 -17.20 -10.29 0.12
C ASN A 120 -16.22 -9.28 -0.48
N HIS A 121 -14.99 -9.70 -0.80
CA HIS A 121 -13.93 -8.85 -1.32
C HIS A 121 -13.28 -9.47 -2.55
N ASP A 122 -12.78 -8.64 -3.44
CA ASP A 122 -12.12 -9.04 -4.69
C ASP A 122 -10.60 -9.16 -4.52
N ALA A 123 -10.03 -8.48 -3.53
CA ALA A 123 -8.60 -8.51 -3.21
C ALA A 123 -8.35 -8.19 -1.73
N VAL A 124 -7.14 -8.51 -1.24
CA VAL A 124 -6.64 -8.07 0.07
C VAL A 124 -5.24 -7.48 -0.05
N ILE A 125 -4.96 -6.41 0.71
CA ILE A 125 -3.65 -5.75 0.73
C ILE A 125 -3.17 -5.59 2.18
N PHE A 126 -1.88 -5.88 2.41
CA PHE A 126 -1.20 -5.73 3.69
C PHE A 126 -0.08 -4.68 3.54
N PRO A 127 -0.24 -3.47 4.11
CA PRO A 127 0.88 -2.54 4.27
C PRO A 127 1.97 -3.15 5.15
N GLY A 128 3.17 -2.59 5.08
CA GLY A 128 4.24 -2.97 5.98
C GLY A 128 4.24 -2.17 7.28
N GLY A 129 5.45 -1.90 7.76
CA GLY A 129 5.73 -1.44 9.11
C GLY A 129 6.03 -2.61 10.05
N PHE A 130 6.73 -2.34 11.15
CA PHE A 130 7.09 -3.40 12.11
C PHE A 130 5.89 -4.09 12.75
N GLY A 131 4.68 -3.51 12.67
CA GLY A 131 3.46 -4.18 13.11
C GLY A 131 3.17 -5.47 12.34
N ALA A 132 3.53 -5.57 11.06
CA ALA A 132 3.42 -6.82 10.33
C ALA A 132 4.31 -7.93 10.92
N ALA A 133 5.51 -7.57 11.37
CA ALA A 133 6.48 -8.48 11.96
C ALA A 133 6.28 -8.73 13.46
N LYS A 134 5.53 -7.87 14.17
CA LYS A 134 5.34 -7.91 15.63
C LYS A 134 3.93 -8.27 16.06
N ASN A 135 2.91 -7.80 15.32
CA ASN A 135 1.49 -7.92 15.70
C ASN A 135 0.73 -8.89 14.79
N LEU A 136 1.07 -8.97 13.50
CA LEU A 136 0.50 -9.95 12.57
C LEU A 136 1.30 -11.27 12.53
N SER A 137 2.48 -11.28 13.10
CA SER A 137 3.36 -12.45 13.25
C SER A 137 4.33 -12.26 14.41
N THR A 138 5.12 -13.30 14.71
CA THR A 138 6.24 -13.22 15.65
C THR A 138 7.59 -13.05 14.93
N PHE A 139 7.58 -12.67 13.65
CA PHE A 139 8.77 -12.63 12.80
C PHE A 139 9.88 -11.73 13.34
N ALA A 140 9.54 -10.61 13.98
CA ALA A 140 10.53 -9.70 14.57
C ALA A 140 11.36 -10.34 15.70
N VAL A 141 10.87 -11.41 16.33
CA VAL A 141 11.52 -12.12 17.44
C VAL A 141 12.08 -13.46 16.96
N ASP A 142 11.28 -14.24 16.23
CA ASP A 142 11.54 -15.63 15.91
C ASP A 142 12.12 -15.85 14.49
N GLY A 143 12.19 -14.78 13.67
CA GLY A 143 12.70 -14.85 12.31
C GLY A 143 12.02 -15.93 11.48
N LYS A 144 12.79 -16.85 10.86
CA LYS A 144 12.25 -17.95 10.03
C LYS A 144 11.36 -18.94 10.81
N ASP A 145 11.51 -19.01 12.13
CA ASP A 145 10.74 -19.94 12.98
C ASP A 145 9.44 -19.29 13.50
N CYS A 146 9.10 -18.10 13.00
CA CYS A 146 7.92 -17.34 13.40
C CYS A 146 6.60 -18.11 13.20
N SER A 147 5.60 -17.67 13.95
CA SER A 147 4.18 -17.95 13.71
C SER A 147 3.50 -16.72 13.13
N VAL A 148 2.40 -16.94 12.40
CA VAL A 148 1.51 -15.89 11.90
C VAL A 148 0.24 -15.90 12.75
N ASN A 149 -0.32 -14.71 13.04
CA ASN A 149 -1.60 -14.58 13.73
C ASN A 149 -2.66 -15.42 13.01
N GLU A 150 -3.48 -16.17 13.76
CA GLU A 150 -4.44 -17.15 13.21
C GLU A 150 -5.41 -16.52 12.20
N GLU A 151 -5.93 -15.32 12.48
CA GLU A 151 -6.84 -14.63 11.56
C GLU A 151 -6.12 -14.12 10.30
N VAL A 152 -4.87 -13.68 10.41
CA VAL A 152 -4.04 -13.31 9.25
C VAL A 152 -3.75 -14.53 8.38
N GLU A 153 -3.39 -15.65 9.00
CA GLU A 153 -3.15 -16.91 8.31
C GLU A 153 -4.42 -17.39 7.59
N ARG A 154 -5.57 -17.33 8.26
CA ARG A 154 -6.88 -17.66 7.68
C ARG A 154 -7.17 -16.79 6.45
N VAL A 155 -7.04 -15.48 6.58
CA VAL A 155 -7.30 -14.53 5.49
C VAL A 155 -6.41 -14.81 4.28
N LEU A 156 -5.10 -14.99 4.48
CA LEU A 156 -4.16 -15.29 3.39
C LEU A 156 -4.55 -16.59 2.67
N LYS A 157 -4.87 -17.65 3.41
CA LYS A 157 -5.31 -18.94 2.85
C LYS A 157 -6.64 -18.83 2.11
N ASP A 158 -7.61 -18.09 2.65
CA ASP A 158 -8.95 -17.94 2.05
C ASP A 158 -8.88 -17.18 0.72
N PHE A 159 -8.15 -16.06 0.66
CA PHE A 159 -7.96 -15.31 -0.60
C PHE A 159 -7.19 -16.12 -1.62
N HIS A 160 -6.10 -16.79 -1.21
CA HIS A 160 -5.31 -17.65 -2.09
C HIS A 160 -6.15 -18.81 -2.64
N LYS A 161 -6.91 -19.52 -1.78
CA LYS A 161 -7.80 -20.61 -2.19
C LYS A 161 -8.90 -20.15 -3.14
N ALA A 162 -9.42 -18.92 -2.93
CA ALA A 162 -10.42 -18.31 -3.81
C ALA A 162 -9.84 -17.79 -5.13
N GLY A 163 -8.52 -17.86 -5.34
CA GLY A 163 -7.84 -17.32 -6.51
C GLY A 163 -7.94 -15.81 -6.62
N LYS A 164 -8.05 -15.12 -5.47
CA LYS A 164 -8.15 -13.65 -5.39
C LYS A 164 -6.78 -13.04 -5.08
N PRO A 165 -6.45 -11.89 -5.69
CA PRO A 165 -5.14 -11.27 -5.52
C PRO A 165 -4.86 -10.81 -4.10
N ILE A 166 -3.58 -10.96 -3.70
CA ILE A 166 -3.04 -10.56 -2.40
C ILE A 166 -1.88 -9.60 -2.68
N GLY A 167 -1.99 -8.36 -2.18
CA GLY A 167 -0.92 -7.35 -2.25
C GLY A 167 -0.18 -7.24 -0.93
N LEU A 168 1.17 -7.18 -0.96
CA LEU A 168 1.97 -6.97 0.25
C LEU A 168 3.18 -6.07 -0.07
N CYS A 169 3.54 -5.19 0.84
CA CYS A 169 4.72 -4.34 0.65
C CYS A 169 5.64 -4.31 1.87
N CYS A 170 6.86 -3.84 1.67
CA CYS A 170 7.88 -3.69 2.70
C CYS A 170 8.22 -5.03 3.37
N ILE A 171 7.97 -5.16 4.68
CA ILE A 171 8.21 -6.40 5.44
C ILE A 171 7.04 -7.39 5.36
N SER A 172 5.82 -6.97 4.98
CA SER A 172 4.66 -7.84 5.02
C SER A 172 4.71 -9.06 4.07
N PRO A 173 5.52 -9.10 2.98
CA PRO A 173 5.71 -10.33 2.20
C PRO A 173 6.17 -11.55 3.00
N VAL A 174 6.79 -11.37 4.18
CA VAL A 174 7.14 -12.49 5.09
C VAL A 174 5.91 -13.28 5.55
N LEU A 175 4.74 -12.62 5.64
CA LEU A 175 3.47 -13.27 6.01
C LEU A 175 3.05 -14.29 4.93
N ALA A 176 3.09 -13.87 3.66
CA ALA A 176 2.78 -14.76 2.53
C ALA A 176 3.84 -15.86 2.40
N ALA A 177 5.12 -15.54 2.56
CA ALA A 177 6.22 -16.51 2.51
C ALA A 177 6.05 -17.64 3.56
N LYS A 178 5.57 -17.29 4.77
CA LYS A 178 5.32 -18.25 5.85
C LYS A 178 4.10 -19.13 5.59
N VAL A 179 3.01 -18.51 5.09
CA VAL A 179 1.70 -19.18 4.99
C VAL A 179 1.49 -19.90 3.66
N LEU A 180 1.98 -19.32 2.55
CA LEU A 180 1.73 -19.79 1.19
C LEU A 180 3.01 -20.42 0.60
N ARG A 181 3.10 -21.73 0.66
CA ARG A 181 4.30 -22.45 0.21
C ARG A 181 4.60 -22.21 -1.27
N GLY A 182 5.86 -21.90 -1.57
CA GLY A 182 6.37 -21.73 -2.93
C GLY A 182 5.88 -20.46 -3.62
N VAL A 183 5.37 -19.50 -2.88
CA VAL A 183 5.06 -18.14 -3.39
C VAL A 183 6.35 -17.44 -3.82
N ASP A 184 6.28 -16.60 -4.86
CA ASP A 184 7.38 -15.77 -5.33
C ASP A 184 7.11 -14.31 -4.96
N VAL A 185 8.00 -13.71 -4.15
CA VAL A 185 7.81 -12.37 -3.59
C VAL A 185 9.07 -11.51 -3.77
N THR A 186 8.92 -10.21 -3.62
CA THR A 186 10.04 -9.29 -3.47
C THR A 186 9.98 -8.55 -2.14
N VAL A 187 11.14 -8.32 -1.57
CA VAL A 187 11.42 -7.35 -0.49
C VAL A 187 12.56 -6.41 -0.89
N GLY A 188 12.89 -6.36 -2.20
CA GLY A 188 13.92 -5.49 -2.77
C GLY A 188 15.17 -6.24 -3.18
N HIS A 189 16.34 -5.71 -2.83
CA HIS A 189 17.63 -6.30 -3.16
C HIS A 189 18.10 -7.29 -2.10
N GLU A 190 19.01 -8.21 -2.51
CA GLU A 190 19.58 -9.27 -1.68
C GLU A 190 20.83 -8.84 -0.96
N GLU A 191 21.46 -7.76 -1.44
CA GLU A 191 22.67 -7.18 -0.90
C GLU A 191 22.44 -5.73 -0.49
N GLU A 192 23.09 -5.33 0.60
CA GLU A 192 23.12 -3.94 1.05
C GLU A 192 24.12 -3.16 0.19
N GLU A 193 23.71 -1.99 -0.30
CA GLU A 193 24.50 -1.14 -1.18
C GLU A 193 24.56 0.30 -0.63
N GLY A 194 25.56 0.58 0.19
CA GLY A 194 25.86 1.95 0.66
C GLY A 194 24.73 2.59 1.47
N GLY A 195 23.97 1.82 2.23
CA GLY A 195 22.83 2.26 3.02
C GLY A 195 21.49 2.22 2.27
N LYS A 196 21.48 1.89 0.98
CA LYS A 196 20.25 1.91 0.17
C LYS A 196 19.27 0.77 0.52
N TRP A 197 19.80 -0.42 0.87
CA TRP A 197 19.00 -1.60 1.18
C TRP A 197 19.29 -2.15 2.58
N PRO A 198 18.97 -1.38 3.64
CA PRO A 198 19.38 -1.72 5.01
C PRO A 198 18.79 -3.04 5.54
N TYR A 199 17.73 -3.54 4.89
CA TYR A 199 17.03 -4.77 5.27
C TYR A 199 17.26 -5.92 4.28
N ALA A 200 18.31 -5.87 3.45
CA ALA A 200 18.61 -6.89 2.45
C ALA A 200 18.64 -8.33 3.01
N GLY A 201 19.10 -8.51 4.26
CA GLY A 201 19.08 -9.80 4.95
C GLY A 201 17.70 -10.46 5.08
N THR A 202 16.61 -9.73 4.89
CA THR A 202 15.24 -10.29 4.89
C THR A 202 15.03 -11.29 3.76
N THR A 203 15.76 -11.16 2.64
CA THR A 203 15.68 -12.09 1.50
C THR A 203 16.08 -13.52 1.88
N GLN A 204 17.07 -13.65 2.76
CA GLN A 204 17.49 -14.96 3.29
C GLN A 204 16.38 -15.58 4.14
N ALA A 205 15.67 -14.77 4.94
CA ALA A 205 14.54 -15.25 5.71
C ALA A 205 13.37 -15.70 4.80
N ILE A 206 13.06 -14.95 3.73
CA ILE A 206 12.06 -15.32 2.71
C ILE A 206 12.38 -16.71 2.14
N THR A 207 13.62 -16.93 1.74
CA THR A 207 14.08 -18.23 1.20
C THR A 207 14.00 -19.34 2.24
N ALA A 208 14.41 -19.06 3.49
CA ALA A 208 14.34 -20.01 4.59
C ALA A 208 12.91 -20.40 4.97
N LEU A 209 11.92 -19.52 4.74
CA LEU A 209 10.49 -19.79 4.89
C LEU A 209 9.94 -20.68 3.75
N GLY A 210 10.73 -20.96 2.71
CA GLY A 210 10.34 -21.82 1.58
C GLY A 210 9.67 -21.07 0.44
N ALA A 211 9.75 -19.73 0.43
CA ALA A 211 9.31 -18.89 -0.67
C ALA A 211 10.48 -18.62 -1.64
N LYS A 212 10.14 -18.13 -2.82
CA LYS A 212 11.09 -17.62 -3.81
C LYS A 212 11.23 -16.12 -3.64
N HIS A 213 12.42 -15.58 -3.82
CA HIS A 213 12.65 -14.13 -3.86
C HIS A 213 13.03 -13.69 -5.26
N THR A 214 12.46 -12.60 -5.72
CA THR A 214 12.78 -11.94 -6.98
C THR A 214 13.19 -10.49 -6.70
N VAL A 215 14.40 -10.12 -7.13
CA VAL A 215 14.94 -8.76 -6.98
C VAL A 215 14.09 -7.76 -7.76
N LYS A 216 13.72 -6.65 -7.12
CA LYS A 216 13.00 -5.53 -7.72
C LYS A 216 13.53 -4.20 -7.19
N GLU A 217 13.51 -3.18 -8.07
CA GLU A 217 13.73 -1.80 -7.64
C GLU A 217 12.52 -1.26 -6.86
N VAL A 218 12.74 -0.21 -6.09
CA VAL A 218 11.74 0.35 -5.18
C VAL A 218 10.46 0.83 -5.87
N ASN A 219 10.55 1.29 -7.12
CA ASN A 219 9.42 1.77 -7.93
C ASN A 219 8.76 0.68 -8.78
N GLU A 220 9.15 -0.57 -8.58
CA GLU A 220 8.59 -1.72 -9.27
C GLU A 220 7.74 -2.60 -8.34
N ALA A 221 6.89 -3.43 -8.95
CA ALA A 221 6.21 -4.52 -8.28
C ALA A 221 6.60 -5.86 -8.92
N HIS A 222 6.60 -6.92 -8.11
CA HIS A 222 6.70 -8.30 -8.56
C HIS A 222 5.33 -8.95 -8.53
N VAL A 223 4.99 -9.71 -9.58
CA VAL A 223 3.71 -10.40 -9.72
C VAL A 223 3.93 -11.90 -9.84
N ASP A 224 3.59 -12.63 -8.81
CA ASP A 224 3.44 -14.09 -8.88
C ASP A 224 2.07 -14.42 -9.49
N GLN A 225 2.04 -14.61 -10.79
CA GLN A 225 0.81 -14.90 -11.55
C GLN A 225 0.13 -16.18 -11.11
N LYS A 226 0.91 -17.21 -10.73
CA LYS A 226 0.39 -18.52 -10.32
C LYS A 226 -0.38 -18.41 -9.01
N ASN A 227 0.17 -17.72 -8.04
CA ASN A 227 -0.40 -17.57 -6.70
C ASN A 227 -1.25 -16.29 -6.56
N LYS A 228 -1.27 -15.42 -7.58
CA LYS A 228 -1.89 -14.09 -7.57
C LYS A 228 -1.42 -13.23 -6.40
N VAL A 229 -0.12 -13.28 -6.12
CA VAL A 229 0.52 -12.46 -5.09
C VAL A 229 1.32 -11.35 -5.75
N VAL A 230 1.11 -10.12 -5.30
CA VAL A 230 1.79 -8.92 -5.82
C VAL A 230 2.54 -8.26 -4.68
N THR A 231 3.84 -8.04 -4.86
CA THR A 231 4.69 -7.46 -3.83
C THR A 231 5.53 -6.30 -4.34
N THR A 232 5.92 -5.37 -3.46
CA THR A 232 6.82 -4.25 -3.76
C THR A 232 7.71 -3.96 -2.54
N PRO A 233 8.97 -3.51 -2.75
CA PRO A 233 9.91 -3.28 -1.65
C PRO A 233 9.50 -2.19 -0.67
N ALA A 234 8.91 -1.09 -1.16
CA ALA A 234 8.55 0.07 -0.34
C ALA A 234 9.73 0.53 0.55
N PHE A 235 9.53 0.76 1.85
CA PHE A 235 10.57 1.22 2.78
C PHE A 235 11.63 0.15 3.18
N MET A 236 11.68 -1.00 2.51
CA MET A 236 12.88 -1.84 2.55
C MET A 236 14.07 -1.14 1.85
N CYS A 237 13.80 -0.11 1.05
CA CYS A 237 14.76 0.75 0.39
C CYS A 237 14.79 2.13 1.04
N GLU A 238 15.99 2.61 1.38
CA GLU A 238 16.21 3.99 1.83
C GLU A 238 16.31 4.89 0.59
N THR A 239 15.26 5.67 0.34
CA THR A 239 15.14 6.49 -0.88
C THR A 239 14.13 7.63 -0.73
N LYS A 240 13.89 8.36 -1.82
CA LYS A 240 12.90 9.45 -1.86
C LYS A 240 11.48 8.91 -1.78
N LEU A 241 10.64 9.57 -0.96
CA LEU A 241 9.27 9.15 -0.67
C LEU A 241 8.41 8.90 -1.94
N HIS A 242 8.56 9.73 -3.00
CA HIS A 242 7.76 9.55 -4.21
C HIS A 242 8.06 8.22 -4.94
N LEU A 243 9.32 7.72 -4.89
CA LEU A 243 9.67 6.43 -5.48
C LEU A 243 9.01 5.26 -4.73
N ILE A 244 8.86 5.39 -3.40
CA ILE A 244 8.07 4.47 -2.57
C ILE A 244 6.60 4.47 -3.02
N PHE A 245 6.02 5.67 -3.20
CA PHE A 245 4.64 5.82 -3.68
C PHE A 245 4.44 5.23 -5.07
N ASP A 246 5.41 5.38 -5.98
CA ASP A 246 5.35 4.84 -7.34
C ASP A 246 5.34 3.31 -7.33
N GLY A 247 6.20 2.67 -6.52
CA GLY A 247 6.23 1.22 -6.34
C GLY A 247 4.93 0.66 -5.74
N ILE A 248 4.41 1.32 -4.71
CA ILE A 248 3.11 0.96 -4.13
C ILE A 248 1.98 1.14 -5.16
N GLY A 249 2.06 2.20 -5.98
CA GLY A 249 1.14 2.42 -7.09
C GLY A 249 1.20 1.32 -8.14
N ALA A 250 2.40 0.80 -8.45
CA ALA A 250 2.57 -0.35 -9.33
C ALA A 250 1.90 -1.61 -8.74
N MET A 251 2.16 -1.91 -7.47
CA MET A 251 1.54 -3.03 -6.76
C MET A 251 0.00 -2.94 -6.77
N VAL A 252 -0.56 -1.78 -6.42
CA VAL A 252 -2.03 -1.60 -6.38
C VAL A 252 -2.65 -1.77 -7.77
N ARG A 253 -2.05 -1.21 -8.82
CA ARG A 253 -2.52 -1.40 -10.21
C ARG A 253 -2.56 -2.87 -10.60
N ASP A 254 -1.50 -3.63 -10.28
CA ASP A 254 -1.44 -5.05 -10.61
C ASP A 254 -2.43 -5.88 -9.79
N VAL A 255 -2.66 -5.56 -8.51
CA VAL A 255 -3.71 -6.17 -7.68
C VAL A 255 -5.08 -5.94 -8.30
N LEU A 256 -5.42 -4.70 -8.68
CA LEU A 256 -6.71 -4.38 -9.31
C LEU A 256 -6.86 -5.08 -10.66
N LYS A 257 -5.82 -5.11 -11.49
CA LYS A 257 -5.83 -5.85 -12.76
C LYS A 257 -6.09 -7.35 -12.57
N LEU A 258 -5.46 -7.97 -11.55
CA LEU A 258 -5.65 -9.40 -11.26
C LEU A 258 -7.02 -9.71 -10.66
N SER A 259 -7.71 -8.74 -10.07
CA SER A 259 -9.09 -8.90 -9.59
C SER A 259 -10.12 -9.00 -10.73
N GLY A 260 -9.74 -8.60 -11.95
CA GLY A 260 -10.61 -8.67 -13.13
C GLY A 260 -11.70 -7.59 -13.14
N LYS A 261 -11.51 -6.51 -12.39
CA LYS A 261 -12.47 -5.40 -12.25
C LYS A 261 -11.93 -4.13 -12.90
#